data_56decded1d7d9fbfea6e704281a0a8bc
#
_entry.id   56decded1d7d9fbfea6e704281a0a8bc
#
_cell.length_a   1.000
_cell.length_b   1.000
_cell.length_c   1.000
_cell.angle_alpha   90.00
_cell.angle_beta   90.00
_cell.angle_gamma   90.00
#
_symmetry.space_group_name_H-M   'P 1'
#
loop_
_entity.id
_entity.type
_entity.pdbx_description
1 polymer ?
#
loop_
_entity_poly.entity_id
_entity_poly.type
_entity_poly.pdbx_seq_one_letter_code
_entity_poly.pdbx_strand_id
1 'polypeptide(L)'
;MFKDNNIKIVEISAINEWWKGCVIYQIYCRSFYDSNNDGIGDLRGIINKLDYVKSIGVDAIWLTPFFESPMLDMGYDVKDHKAIDLLFGDMNDFDELIVKAHKLKIKVIIDLVLSHTSDQHEWFIESSSSKNNSKSDWYVWADAQEDGSAPNNWLSLFGGGAWQWSESRNQYYLHNFLTTQPDLNFHCPDVQIEQLDVIDFWSKRGVDGFRLDTVNFYFHDQLLRNNPLFANDSQPLTVPKINPYGMQDHLYDKSQPESLDFFEKIRNQLDKYEGLMTLGELGEDGIKSFKLMEQYTSSNKYLNMCYGFDLLGGQLSASKIKNYIETISVYSPGAWFCNSYSNHDVERHLSRWQYNESYKSQFTIMALNLLLCLKGSVCLYQGEEIGLLQSEISFEDLRDPYGIQFWPDFFGRDGCRTPMPWKNSHKYYGFSDFKPWLPVQADHGKLSVNLQKNNDNSTLSQYKYWINKRKLNPSLQ
;
A
#
# COMPACT_ATOMS: atom_id res chain seq x y z
N MET A 1 42.68 15.68 47.72
CA MET A 1 41.28 15.36 47.96
C MET A 1 40.48 15.84 46.72
N PHE A 2 40.43 15.03 45.67
CA PHE A 2 39.65 15.33 44.47
C PHE A 2 38.43 14.44 44.53
N LYS A 3 37.24 15.06 44.54
CA LYS A 3 35.95 14.37 44.49
C LYS A 3 35.69 13.85 43.09
N ASP A 4 35.49 12.54 42.97
CA ASP A 4 35.00 11.89 41.77
C ASP A 4 33.58 12.37 41.48
N ASN A 5 33.42 13.09 40.36
CA ASN A 5 32.12 13.37 39.75
C ASN A 5 31.74 12.16 38.90
N ASN A 6 30.91 11.28 39.43
CA ASN A 6 30.21 10.26 38.67
C ASN A 6 29.23 10.92 37.67
N ILE A 7 29.67 11.13 36.46
CA ILE A 7 28.78 11.41 35.33
C ILE A 7 28.08 10.08 35.00
N LYS A 8 26.82 9.95 35.41
CA LYS A 8 25.93 8.90 34.90
C LYS A 8 25.78 9.18 33.39
N ILE A 9 26.44 8.36 32.59
CA ILE A 9 26.11 8.23 31.15
C ILE A 9 24.72 7.61 31.13
N VAL A 10 23.71 8.42 30.83
CA VAL A 10 22.40 7.91 30.43
C VAL A 10 22.66 7.25 29.10
N GLU A 11 22.66 5.92 29.05
CA GLU A 11 22.56 5.18 27.82
C GLU A 11 21.24 5.63 27.17
N ILE A 12 21.35 6.49 26.16
CA ILE A 12 20.25 6.72 25.20
C ILE A 12 20.07 5.36 24.53
N SER A 13 19.00 4.66 24.89
CA SER A 13 18.61 3.43 24.20
C SER A 13 18.61 3.75 22.71
N ALA A 14 19.45 3.07 21.93
CA ALA A 14 19.46 3.22 20.50
C ALA A 14 18.03 2.98 20.01
N ILE A 15 17.43 4.00 19.39
CA ILE A 15 16.10 3.89 18.79
C ILE A 15 16.20 2.70 17.85
N ASN A 16 15.33 1.71 18.03
CA ASN A 16 15.35 0.49 17.23
C ASN A 16 14.77 0.79 15.83
N GLU A 17 15.59 1.39 14.97
CA GLU A 17 15.23 1.79 13.60
C GLU A 17 15.37 0.61 12.61
N TRP A 18 14.87 -0.57 13.00
CA TRP A 18 14.96 -1.80 12.19
C TRP A 18 14.46 -1.63 10.76
N TRP A 19 13.58 -0.66 10.53
CA TRP A 19 12.97 -0.33 9.25
C TRP A 19 13.94 0.36 8.28
N LYS A 20 15.00 1.00 8.78
CA LYS A 20 16.02 1.63 7.92
C LYS A 20 16.81 0.57 7.16
N GLY A 21 16.82 0.69 5.84
CA GLY A 21 17.51 -0.23 4.94
C GLY A 21 16.89 -1.63 4.84
N CYS A 22 15.76 -1.91 5.50
CA CYS A 22 15.11 -3.22 5.47
C CYS A 22 14.59 -3.58 4.07
N VAL A 23 14.41 -4.88 3.86
CA VAL A 23 13.72 -5.43 2.69
C VAL A 23 12.37 -5.98 3.15
N ILE A 24 11.29 -5.37 2.66
CA ILE A 24 9.91 -5.75 2.93
C ILE A 24 9.42 -6.64 1.79
N TYR A 25 8.60 -7.64 2.10
CA TYR A 25 7.93 -8.48 1.12
C TYR A 25 6.42 -8.26 1.23
N GLN A 26 5.83 -7.63 0.23
CA GLN A 26 4.40 -7.38 0.18
C GLN A 26 3.65 -8.64 -0.22
N ILE A 27 2.69 -9.04 0.59
CA ILE A 27 1.79 -10.18 0.38
C ILE A 27 0.39 -9.64 0.07
N TYR A 28 -0.11 -9.95 -1.12
CA TYR A 28 -1.51 -9.75 -1.48
C TYR A 28 -2.30 -10.96 -0.96
N CYS A 29 -2.95 -10.81 0.18
CA CYS A 29 -3.49 -11.91 0.98
C CYS A 29 -4.34 -12.88 0.15
N ARG A 30 -5.26 -12.37 -0.66
CA ARG A 30 -6.19 -13.15 -1.51
C ARG A 30 -5.51 -14.07 -2.52
N SER A 31 -4.26 -13.78 -2.89
CA SER A 31 -3.55 -14.46 -4.00
C SER A 31 -2.26 -15.14 -3.57
N PHE A 32 -1.98 -15.23 -2.27
CA PHE A 32 -0.73 -15.82 -1.82
C PHE A 32 -0.80 -17.34 -1.71
N TYR A 33 -1.69 -17.87 -0.88
CA TYR A 33 -1.93 -19.32 -0.77
C TYR A 33 -3.30 -19.56 -0.11
N ASP A 34 -4.11 -20.36 -0.76
CA ASP A 34 -5.41 -20.82 -0.26
C ASP A 34 -5.21 -22.12 0.56
N SER A 35 -5.56 -22.08 1.83
CA SER A 35 -5.37 -23.21 2.74
C SER A 35 -6.64 -24.03 2.97
N ASN A 36 -7.82 -23.44 2.71
CA ASN A 36 -9.12 -24.03 2.96
C ASN A 36 -9.84 -24.52 1.69
N ASN A 37 -9.24 -24.25 0.50
CA ASN A 37 -9.74 -24.62 -0.82
C ASN A 37 -11.07 -23.95 -1.21
N ASP A 38 -11.24 -22.67 -0.89
CA ASP A 38 -12.37 -21.85 -1.36
C ASP A 38 -12.03 -21.01 -2.62
N GLY A 39 -10.78 -21.00 -3.06
CA GLY A 39 -10.28 -20.25 -4.21
C GLY A 39 -9.69 -18.90 -3.84
N ILE A 40 -9.63 -18.55 -2.56
CA ILE A 40 -9.11 -17.29 -2.02
C ILE A 40 -7.97 -17.59 -1.05
N GLY A 41 -6.87 -16.84 -1.14
CA GLY A 41 -5.78 -16.94 -0.18
C GLY A 41 -6.18 -16.40 1.19
N ASP A 42 -5.60 -16.96 2.24
CA ASP A 42 -5.98 -16.70 3.63
C ASP A 42 -4.78 -16.56 4.59
N LEU A 43 -5.02 -16.12 5.83
CA LEU A 43 -3.98 -15.97 6.85
C LEU A 43 -3.30 -17.30 7.19
N ARG A 44 -4.06 -18.38 7.25
CA ARG A 44 -3.53 -19.75 7.47
C ARG A 44 -2.61 -20.15 6.33
N GLY A 45 -2.94 -19.79 5.09
CA GLY A 45 -2.10 -19.97 3.91
C GLY A 45 -0.78 -19.20 4.02
N ILE A 46 -0.83 -17.97 4.49
CA ILE A 46 0.38 -17.17 4.74
C ILE A 46 1.24 -17.84 5.82
N ILE A 47 0.65 -18.25 6.94
CA ILE A 47 1.34 -18.99 8.00
C ILE A 47 2.07 -20.22 7.43
N ASN A 48 1.42 -20.99 6.55
CA ASN A 48 1.99 -22.18 5.92
C ASN A 48 3.18 -21.87 5.01
N LYS A 49 3.32 -20.64 4.54
CA LYS A 49 4.39 -20.19 3.62
C LYS A 49 5.43 -19.27 4.26
N LEU A 50 5.34 -18.95 5.56
CA LEU A 50 6.33 -18.07 6.23
C LEU A 50 7.77 -18.60 6.15
N ASP A 51 7.97 -19.92 6.16
CA ASP A 51 9.31 -20.51 6.00
C ASP A 51 9.90 -20.24 4.61
N TYR A 52 9.05 -20.22 3.56
CA TYR A 52 9.46 -19.79 2.23
C TYR A 52 9.84 -18.31 2.23
N VAL A 53 8.99 -17.45 2.78
CA VAL A 53 9.27 -16.00 2.89
C VAL A 53 10.59 -15.77 3.63
N LYS A 54 10.81 -16.46 4.76
CA LYS A 54 12.09 -16.40 5.49
C LYS A 54 13.26 -16.80 4.61
N SER A 55 13.09 -17.81 3.75
CA SER A 55 14.15 -18.29 2.86
C SER A 55 14.55 -17.28 1.77
N ILE A 56 13.70 -16.32 1.43
CA ILE A 56 14.03 -15.22 0.49
C ILE A 56 15.07 -14.29 1.14
N GLY A 57 15.01 -14.13 2.45
CA GLY A 57 15.94 -13.30 3.20
C GLY A 57 15.39 -11.92 3.55
N VAL A 58 14.09 -11.68 3.42
CA VAL A 58 13.44 -10.42 3.78
C VAL A 58 13.41 -10.18 5.28
N ASP A 59 13.21 -8.94 5.71
CA ASP A 59 13.19 -8.52 7.11
C ASP A 59 11.76 -8.43 7.65
N ALA A 60 10.83 -8.04 6.78
CA ALA A 60 9.43 -7.85 7.12
C ALA A 60 8.52 -8.37 6.02
N ILE A 61 7.27 -8.68 6.40
CA ILE A 61 6.14 -8.82 5.47
C ILE A 61 5.22 -7.61 5.64
N TRP A 62 4.60 -7.20 4.52
CA TRP A 62 3.48 -6.27 4.50
C TRP A 62 2.26 -7.02 3.98
N LEU A 63 1.21 -7.13 4.80
CA LEU A 63 -0.06 -7.76 4.46
C LEU A 63 -1.03 -6.71 3.93
N THR A 64 -1.59 -6.92 2.72
CA THR A 64 -2.71 -6.10 2.22
C THR A 64 -3.95 -6.30 3.08
N PRO A 65 -4.98 -5.42 3.01
CA PRO A 65 -6.12 -5.46 3.94
C PRO A 65 -6.77 -6.85 4.02
N PHE A 66 -7.05 -7.25 5.25
CA PHE A 66 -7.75 -8.50 5.60
C PHE A 66 -8.90 -8.25 6.59
N PHE A 67 -9.26 -6.99 6.80
CA PHE A 67 -10.35 -6.58 7.69
C PHE A 67 -11.71 -6.93 7.11
N GLU A 68 -12.75 -6.94 7.99
CA GLU A 68 -14.13 -7.14 7.54
C GLU A 68 -14.49 -6.07 6.49
N SER A 69 -14.95 -6.54 5.31
CA SER A 69 -15.19 -5.70 4.15
C SER A 69 -16.24 -6.32 3.23
N PRO A 70 -17.09 -5.52 2.56
CA PRO A 70 -17.92 -6.00 1.45
C PRO A 70 -17.12 -6.44 0.22
N MET A 71 -15.81 -6.18 0.19
CA MET A 71 -14.87 -6.55 -0.89
C MET A 71 -15.17 -5.92 -2.25
N LEU A 72 -15.80 -4.75 -2.27
CA LEU A 72 -16.07 -4.01 -3.52
C LEU A 72 -14.80 -3.41 -4.11
N ASP A 73 -13.83 -3.06 -3.24
CA ASP A 73 -12.46 -2.72 -3.62
C ASP A 73 -11.45 -3.68 -2.94
N MET A 74 -11.77 -4.96 -2.93
CA MET A 74 -10.88 -6.07 -2.53
C MET A 74 -10.27 -5.92 -1.12
N GLY A 75 -11.01 -5.28 -0.19
CA GLY A 75 -10.62 -5.10 1.20
C GLY A 75 -10.25 -3.66 1.57
N TYR A 76 -10.10 -2.76 0.59
CA TYR A 76 -9.87 -1.34 0.85
C TYR A 76 -11.17 -0.59 1.23
N ASP A 77 -12.33 -1.18 1.07
CA ASP A 77 -13.64 -0.74 1.55
C ASP A 77 -13.93 -1.36 2.94
N VAL A 78 -13.25 -0.87 3.98
CA VAL A 78 -13.27 -1.47 5.32
C VAL A 78 -14.61 -1.22 6.01
N LYS A 79 -15.25 -2.30 6.48
CA LYS A 79 -16.50 -2.26 7.25
C LYS A 79 -16.25 -2.28 8.77
N ASP A 80 -15.21 -2.98 9.23
CA ASP A 80 -14.75 -2.97 10.62
C ASP A 80 -13.22 -3.12 10.66
N HIS A 81 -12.53 -2.08 11.13
CA HIS A 81 -11.07 -2.04 11.22
C HIS A 81 -10.49 -2.97 12.31
N LYS A 82 -11.31 -3.47 13.22
CA LYS A 82 -10.87 -4.29 14.35
C LYS A 82 -11.32 -5.76 14.23
N ALA A 83 -12.01 -6.11 13.15
CA ALA A 83 -12.42 -7.46 12.81
C ALA A 83 -11.67 -8.00 11.59
N ILE A 84 -11.49 -9.30 11.54
CA ILE A 84 -10.91 -9.99 10.37
C ILE A 84 -12.05 -10.55 9.54
N ASP A 85 -12.01 -10.35 8.22
CA ASP A 85 -13.00 -10.91 7.33
C ASP A 85 -12.91 -12.45 7.30
N LEU A 86 -14.05 -13.10 7.34
CA LEU A 86 -14.14 -14.56 7.37
C LEU A 86 -13.48 -15.24 6.15
N LEU A 87 -13.32 -14.51 5.04
CA LEU A 87 -12.58 -15.00 3.88
C LEU A 87 -11.09 -15.22 4.19
N PHE A 88 -10.54 -14.49 5.15
CA PHE A 88 -9.12 -14.57 5.50
C PHE A 88 -8.84 -15.37 6.76
N GLY A 89 -9.85 -15.70 7.54
CA GLY A 89 -9.72 -16.44 8.79
C GLY A 89 -10.27 -15.70 9.99
N ASP A 90 -9.66 -15.85 11.14
CA ASP A 90 -10.08 -15.21 12.37
C ASP A 90 -8.91 -14.59 13.16
N MET A 91 -9.24 -14.03 14.32
CA MET A 91 -8.23 -13.38 15.19
C MET A 91 -7.19 -14.35 15.75
N ASN A 92 -7.54 -15.64 15.90
CA ASN A 92 -6.57 -16.66 16.35
C ASN A 92 -5.56 -16.97 15.25
N ASP A 93 -6.00 -16.97 13.98
CA ASP A 93 -5.10 -17.13 12.83
C ASP A 93 -4.10 -15.97 12.76
N PHE A 94 -4.57 -14.75 13.00
CA PHE A 94 -3.69 -13.57 13.04
C PHE A 94 -2.68 -13.65 14.19
N ASP A 95 -3.13 -13.98 15.40
CA ASP A 95 -2.24 -14.10 16.55
C ASP A 95 -1.18 -15.20 16.33
N GLU A 96 -1.55 -16.34 15.70
CA GLU A 96 -0.59 -17.38 15.30
C GLU A 96 0.39 -16.89 14.24
N LEU A 97 -0.07 -16.11 13.26
CA LEU A 97 0.79 -15.50 12.24
C LEU A 97 1.87 -14.63 12.88
N ILE A 98 1.49 -13.74 13.79
CA ILE A 98 2.41 -12.87 14.54
C ILE A 98 3.46 -13.71 15.29
N VAL A 99 3.02 -14.70 16.07
CA VAL A 99 3.91 -15.58 16.83
C VAL A 99 4.89 -16.32 15.93
N LYS A 100 4.42 -16.88 14.82
CA LYS A 100 5.28 -17.61 13.89
C LYS A 100 6.23 -16.70 13.14
N ALA A 101 5.78 -15.54 12.68
CA ALA A 101 6.63 -14.55 12.00
C ALA A 101 7.77 -14.09 12.93
N HIS A 102 7.45 -13.73 14.16
CA HIS A 102 8.46 -13.31 15.14
C HIS A 102 9.46 -14.43 15.48
N LYS A 103 8.99 -15.67 15.61
CA LYS A 103 9.90 -16.84 15.80
C LYS A 103 10.89 -16.99 14.64
N LEU A 104 10.47 -16.65 13.43
CA LEU A 104 11.31 -16.63 12.22
C LEU A 104 12.12 -15.34 12.09
N LYS A 105 11.99 -14.39 13.02
CA LYS A 105 12.60 -13.06 12.94
C LYS A 105 12.15 -12.32 11.66
N ILE A 106 10.88 -12.36 11.37
CA ILE A 106 10.20 -11.58 10.34
C ILE A 106 9.29 -10.59 11.06
N LYS A 107 9.42 -9.30 10.74
CA LYS A 107 8.54 -8.24 11.20
C LYS A 107 7.23 -8.26 10.41
N VAL A 108 6.13 -7.84 11.04
CA VAL A 108 4.80 -7.83 10.40
C VAL A 108 4.28 -6.40 10.32
N ILE A 109 4.04 -5.95 9.10
CA ILE A 109 3.40 -4.67 8.76
C ILE A 109 2.02 -4.99 8.24
N ILE A 110 0.99 -4.34 8.77
CA ILE A 110 -0.38 -4.45 8.24
C ILE A 110 -0.79 -3.17 7.51
N ASP A 111 -1.68 -3.32 6.55
CA ASP A 111 -2.25 -2.20 5.81
C ASP A 111 -3.38 -1.57 6.60
N LEU A 112 -3.36 -0.26 6.79
CA LEU A 112 -4.44 0.49 7.43
C LEU A 112 -5.02 1.51 6.46
N VAL A 113 -6.30 1.34 6.16
CA VAL A 113 -7.10 2.28 5.39
C VAL A 113 -7.79 3.23 6.36
N LEU A 114 -7.21 4.41 6.57
CA LEU A 114 -7.73 5.38 7.54
C LEU A 114 -8.50 6.53 6.90
N SER A 115 -8.33 6.81 5.60
CA SER A 115 -8.91 7.95 4.90
C SER A 115 -10.42 7.84 4.68
N HIS A 116 -10.93 6.63 4.53
CA HIS A 116 -12.33 6.33 4.23
C HIS A 116 -12.78 5.00 4.85
N THR A 117 -14.06 4.71 4.78
CA THR A 117 -14.62 3.42 5.18
C THR A 117 -15.50 2.87 4.07
N SER A 118 -15.98 1.64 4.22
CA SER A 118 -17.16 1.18 3.46
C SER A 118 -18.40 2.00 3.82
N ASP A 119 -19.32 2.15 2.89
CA ASP A 119 -20.67 2.65 3.16
C ASP A 119 -21.48 1.72 4.08
N GLN A 120 -21.01 0.48 4.31
CA GLN A 120 -21.57 -0.47 5.26
C GLN A 120 -20.95 -0.40 6.67
N HIS A 121 -19.99 0.51 6.88
CA HIS A 121 -19.43 0.76 8.20
C HIS A 121 -20.51 1.38 9.12
N GLU A 122 -20.58 0.95 10.38
CA GLU A 122 -21.59 1.45 11.33
C GLU A 122 -21.54 2.98 11.48
N TRP A 123 -20.35 3.59 11.39
CA TRP A 123 -20.21 5.04 11.47
C TRP A 123 -20.88 5.76 10.30
N PHE A 124 -20.77 5.23 9.07
CA PHE A 124 -21.42 5.83 7.91
C PHE A 124 -22.94 5.64 7.94
N ILE A 125 -23.40 4.44 8.34
CA ILE A 125 -24.84 4.16 8.50
C ILE A 125 -25.47 5.14 9.47
N GLU A 126 -24.83 5.37 10.63
CA GLU A 126 -25.30 6.37 11.61
C GLU A 126 -25.21 7.79 11.03
N SER A 127 -24.05 8.21 10.51
CA SER A 127 -23.82 9.54 9.97
C SER A 127 -24.80 9.92 8.87
N SER A 128 -25.08 8.99 7.93
CA SER A 128 -25.98 9.21 6.80
C SER A 128 -27.46 9.27 7.18
N SER A 129 -27.84 8.78 8.37
CA SER A 129 -29.23 8.69 8.80
C SER A 129 -29.85 10.05 9.13
N SER A 130 -29.06 11.05 9.54
CA SER A 130 -29.54 12.38 9.93
C SER A 130 -28.40 13.39 10.04
N LYS A 131 -28.72 14.68 9.84
CA LYS A 131 -27.79 15.80 10.10
C LYS A 131 -27.56 16.05 11.60
N ASN A 132 -28.28 15.41 12.50
CA ASN A 132 -28.32 15.72 13.94
C ASN A 132 -28.03 14.50 14.83
N ASN A 133 -27.24 13.53 14.38
CA ASN A 133 -26.79 12.39 15.21
C ASN A 133 -25.33 12.61 15.71
N SER A 134 -24.87 11.71 16.57
CA SER A 134 -23.54 11.79 17.20
C SER A 134 -22.38 11.73 16.20
N LYS A 135 -22.61 11.17 15.01
CA LYS A 135 -21.60 11.01 13.94
C LYS A 135 -21.89 11.92 12.72
N SER A 136 -22.73 12.94 12.89
CA SER A 136 -23.13 13.82 11.78
C SER A 136 -21.94 14.42 11.03
N ASP A 137 -20.82 14.70 11.70
CA ASP A 137 -19.64 15.34 11.14
C ASP A 137 -18.46 14.38 10.93
N TRP A 138 -18.69 13.06 11.05
CA TRP A 138 -17.62 12.06 10.93
C TRP A 138 -17.19 11.81 9.48
N TYR A 139 -18.05 12.12 8.52
CA TYR A 139 -17.75 12.05 7.09
C TYR A 139 -17.83 13.45 6.48
N VAL A 140 -17.25 13.61 5.31
CA VAL A 140 -17.25 14.92 4.62
C VAL A 140 -18.59 15.11 3.92
N TRP A 141 -19.47 15.89 4.51
CA TRP A 141 -20.78 16.23 3.99
C TRP A 141 -20.84 17.69 3.53
N ALA A 142 -21.58 17.96 2.46
CA ALA A 142 -21.85 19.31 2.00
C ALA A 142 -23.24 19.42 1.41
N ASP A 143 -23.85 20.62 1.54
CA ASP A 143 -25.12 20.91 0.90
C ASP A 143 -24.94 21.08 -0.61
N ALA A 144 -25.99 20.80 -1.39
CA ALA A 144 -26.02 21.07 -2.82
C ALA A 144 -25.87 22.58 -3.08
N GLN A 145 -25.35 22.93 -4.27
CA GLN A 145 -25.42 24.29 -4.81
C GLN A 145 -26.89 24.71 -5.02
N GLU A 146 -27.14 26.01 -5.26
CA GLU A 146 -28.50 26.54 -5.50
C GLU A 146 -29.22 25.85 -6.67
N ASP A 147 -28.49 25.38 -7.66
CA ASP A 147 -29.03 24.65 -8.81
C ASP A 147 -29.15 23.12 -8.61
N GLY A 148 -28.83 22.64 -7.40
CA GLY A 148 -28.85 21.22 -7.04
C GLY A 148 -27.57 20.45 -7.40
N SER A 149 -26.58 21.07 -8.01
CA SER A 149 -25.32 20.43 -8.37
C SER A 149 -24.43 20.16 -7.16
N ALA A 150 -23.38 19.35 -7.37
CA ALA A 150 -22.37 19.02 -6.38
C ALA A 150 -21.64 20.27 -5.84
N PRO A 151 -21.09 20.23 -4.62
CA PRO A 151 -20.46 21.39 -3.98
C PRO A 151 -19.33 22.04 -4.78
N ASN A 152 -18.56 21.24 -5.50
CA ASN A 152 -17.43 21.68 -6.31
C ASN A 152 -17.12 20.69 -7.44
N ASN A 153 -16.01 20.92 -8.16
CA ASN A 153 -15.63 20.14 -9.34
C ASN A 153 -14.69 18.96 -9.06
N TRP A 154 -14.52 18.53 -7.81
CA TRP A 154 -13.57 17.45 -7.50
C TRP A 154 -13.96 16.15 -8.18
N LEU A 155 -12.94 15.40 -8.60
CA LEU A 155 -13.10 14.14 -9.33
C LEU A 155 -12.60 12.97 -8.48
N SER A 156 -13.27 11.84 -8.61
CA SER A 156 -12.84 10.58 -8.02
C SER A 156 -11.70 9.95 -8.84
N LEU A 157 -10.73 9.37 -8.14
CA LEU A 157 -9.63 8.62 -8.77
C LEU A 157 -10.15 7.45 -9.62
N PHE A 158 -11.26 6.82 -9.23
CA PHE A 158 -11.86 5.70 -9.97
C PHE A 158 -12.86 6.15 -11.05
N GLY A 159 -12.93 7.45 -11.31
CA GLY A 159 -13.74 8.03 -12.36
C GLY A 159 -15.04 8.68 -11.89
N GLY A 160 -15.48 9.66 -12.61
CA GLY A 160 -16.65 10.44 -12.25
C GLY A 160 -16.37 11.55 -11.25
N GLY A 161 -17.44 12.21 -10.75
CA GLY A 161 -17.33 13.22 -9.69
C GLY A 161 -17.03 12.59 -8.35
N ALA A 162 -16.40 13.34 -7.45
CA ALA A 162 -16.07 12.88 -6.10
C ALA A 162 -17.22 13.07 -5.08
N TRP A 163 -18.39 13.47 -5.52
CA TRP A 163 -19.52 13.76 -4.66
C TRP A 163 -20.72 12.88 -5.01
N GLN A 164 -21.26 12.17 -4.03
CA GLN A 164 -22.46 11.34 -4.17
C GLN A 164 -23.60 11.89 -3.32
N TRP A 165 -24.79 12.04 -3.93
CA TRP A 165 -25.98 12.49 -3.23
C TRP A 165 -26.54 11.40 -2.31
N SER A 166 -26.88 11.79 -1.09
CA SER A 166 -27.59 10.97 -0.10
C SER A 166 -29.00 11.50 0.14
N GLU A 167 -30.00 10.73 -0.30
CA GLU A 167 -31.41 11.10 -0.12
C GLU A 167 -31.83 11.17 1.36
N SER A 168 -31.31 10.25 2.19
CA SER A 168 -31.63 10.17 3.61
C SER A 168 -31.18 11.40 4.37
N ARG A 169 -30.10 12.04 3.92
CA ARG A 169 -29.51 13.20 4.57
C ARG A 169 -29.73 14.51 3.83
N ASN A 170 -30.16 14.49 2.58
CA ASN A 170 -30.28 15.67 1.71
C ASN A 170 -28.97 16.46 1.64
N GLN A 171 -27.86 15.75 1.46
CA GLN A 171 -26.51 16.31 1.27
C GLN A 171 -25.69 15.40 0.35
N TYR A 172 -24.63 15.96 -0.21
CA TYR A 172 -23.57 15.21 -0.85
C TYR A 172 -22.55 14.73 0.18
N TYR A 173 -22.00 13.52 0.01
CA TYR A 173 -20.80 13.09 0.70
C TYR A 173 -19.63 12.95 -0.27
N LEU A 174 -18.43 13.21 0.22
CA LEU A 174 -17.19 13.05 -0.53
C LEU A 174 -16.79 11.58 -0.61
N HIS A 175 -16.28 11.18 -1.78
CA HIS A 175 -15.59 9.91 -1.98
C HIS A 175 -14.44 10.09 -2.99
N ASN A 176 -13.21 9.96 -2.56
CA ASN A 176 -12.05 10.07 -3.46
C ASN A 176 -11.86 8.82 -4.33
N PHE A 177 -12.47 7.69 -3.96
CA PHE A 177 -12.44 6.40 -4.64
C PHE A 177 -13.84 5.99 -5.10
N LEU A 178 -14.32 4.78 -4.73
CA LEU A 178 -15.67 4.35 -5.08
C LEU A 178 -16.74 5.16 -4.32
N THR A 179 -17.93 5.26 -4.89
CA THR A 179 -19.09 5.81 -4.19
C THR A 179 -19.42 5.06 -2.89
N THR A 180 -19.02 3.81 -2.81
CA THR A 180 -19.15 2.96 -1.62
C THR A 180 -18.00 3.10 -0.62
N GLN A 181 -17.10 4.06 -0.84
CA GLN A 181 -15.97 4.40 0.02
C GLN A 181 -16.04 5.87 0.47
N PRO A 182 -17.03 6.24 1.32
CA PRO A 182 -17.16 7.61 1.81
C PRO A 182 -15.95 8.04 2.64
N ASP A 183 -15.45 9.25 2.37
CA ASP A 183 -14.28 9.83 3.05
C ASP A 183 -14.61 10.29 4.46
N LEU A 184 -13.76 9.93 5.41
CA LEU A 184 -13.82 10.39 6.78
C LEU A 184 -13.41 11.85 6.89
N ASN A 185 -14.08 12.59 7.76
CA ASN A 185 -13.78 13.99 8.03
C ASN A 185 -12.69 14.13 9.11
N PHE A 186 -11.43 14.21 8.72
CA PHE A 186 -10.31 14.39 9.65
C PHE A 186 -10.28 15.77 10.33
N HIS A 187 -11.09 16.74 9.89
CA HIS A 187 -11.31 17.97 10.65
C HIS A 187 -12.16 17.74 11.90
N CYS A 188 -12.84 16.59 12.01
CA CYS A 188 -13.54 16.14 13.22
C CYS A 188 -12.54 15.46 14.18
N PRO A 189 -12.33 15.99 15.41
CA PRO A 189 -11.37 15.40 16.37
C PRO A 189 -11.73 13.96 16.77
N ASP A 190 -13.03 13.63 16.84
CA ASP A 190 -13.49 12.30 17.25
C ASP A 190 -13.08 11.23 16.23
N VAL A 191 -13.10 11.55 14.92
CA VAL A 191 -12.58 10.66 13.86
C VAL A 191 -11.09 10.37 14.07
N GLN A 192 -10.29 11.39 14.38
CA GLN A 192 -8.87 11.21 14.64
C GLN A 192 -8.63 10.31 15.87
N ILE A 193 -9.44 10.48 16.92
CA ILE A 193 -9.35 9.66 18.16
C ILE A 193 -9.65 8.20 17.86
N GLU A 194 -10.73 7.92 17.12
CA GLU A 194 -11.10 6.54 16.77
C GLU A 194 -10.06 5.87 15.84
N GLN A 195 -9.49 6.62 14.90
CA GLN A 195 -8.43 6.08 14.05
C GLN A 195 -7.13 5.79 14.85
N LEU A 196 -6.82 6.61 15.85
CA LEU A 196 -5.71 6.31 16.78
C LEU A 196 -6.01 5.09 17.67
N ASP A 197 -7.26 4.83 18.02
CA ASP A 197 -7.67 3.63 18.77
C ASP A 197 -7.57 2.36 17.90
N VAL A 198 -7.83 2.45 16.59
CA VAL A 198 -7.53 1.36 15.64
C VAL A 198 -6.04 1.03 15.63
N ILE A 199 -5.18 2.03 15.55
CA ILE A 199 -3.71 1.86 15.62
C ILE A 199 -3.31 1.20 16.94
N ASP A 200 -3.86 1.67 18.05
CA ASP A 200 -3.59 1.13 19.40
C ASP A 200 -4.00 -0.34 19.53
N PHE A 201 -5.17 -0.69 19.00
CA PHE A 201 -5.70 -2.05 18.99
C PHE A 201 -4.74 -3.05 18.34
N TRP A 202 -4.26 -2.74 17.12
CA TRP A 202 -3.35 -3.62 16.40
C TRP A 202 -1.92 -3.58 16.96
N SER A 203 -1.49 -2.44 17.52
CA SER A 203 -0.21 -2.34 18.21
C SER A 203 -0.14 -3.29 19.40
N LYS A 204 -1.22 -3.37 20.21
CA LYS A 204 -1.34 -4.31 21.33
C LYS A 204 -1.33 -5.78 20.89
N ARG A 205 -1.70 -6.07 19.64
CA ARG A 205 -1.66 -7.44 19.08
C ARG A 205 -0.30 -7.83 18.52
N GLY A 206 0.69 -6.95 18.59
CA GLY A 206 2.07 -7.28 18.29
C GLY A 206 2.49 -7.08 16.85
N VAL A 207 1.78 -6.25 16.07
CA VAL A 207 2.31 -5.80 14.77
C VAL A 207 3.59 -4.99 14.97
N ASP A 208 4.46 -4.98 13.98
CA ASP A 208 5.72 -4.23 14.02
C ASP A 208 5.62 -2.90 13.26
N GLY A 209 4.53 -2.68 12.55
CA GLY A 209 4.31 -1.44 11.82
C GLY A 209 3.03 -1.43 11.00
N PHE A 210 2.78 -0.27 10.42
CA PHE A 210 1.61 0.02 9.62
C PHE A 210 1.99 0.58 8.26
N ARG A 211 1.46 0.01 7.19
CA ARG A 211 1.37 0.72 5.91
C ARG A 211 0.09 1.54 5.95
N LEU A 212 0.23 2.83 5.84
CA LEU A 212 -0.89 3.77 5.84
C LEU A 212 -1.29 4.05 4.39
N ASP A 213 -2.50 3.65 4.06
CA ASP A 213 -3.09 3.86 2.76
C ASP A 213 -3.30 5.35 2.50
N THR A 214 -2.96 5.82 1.30
CA THR A 214 -3.27 7.15 0.77
C THR A 214 -3.14 8.29 1.79
N VAL A 215 -1.99 8.39 2.47
CA VAL A 215 -1.80 9.30 3.62
C VAL A 215 -2.06 10.78 3.32
N ASN A 216 -1.97 11.18 2.08
CA ASN A 216 -2.20 12.56 1.67
C ASN A 216 -3.68 12.88 1.37
N PHE A 217 -4.60 11.91 1.54
CA PHE A 217 -6.05 12.11 1.39
C PHE A 217 -6.80 12.32 2.71
N TYR A 218 -6.13 12.36 3.86
CA TYR A 218 -6.80 12.51 5.16
C TYR A 218 -7.50 13.87 5.31
N PHE A 219 -6.92 14.93 4.79
CA PHE A 219 -7.48 16.29 4.91
C PHE A 219 -7.76 16.89 3.54
N HIS A 220 -8.88 17.58 3.46
CA HIS A 220 -9.33 18.38 2.32
C HIS A 220 -9.42 19.86 2.71
N ASP A 221 -9.49 20.75 1.72
CA ASP A 221 -9.75 22.17 1.93
C ASP A 221 -11.17 22.38 2.47
N GLN A 222 -11.31 22.94 3.68
CA GLN A 222 -12.60 23.19 4.32
C GLN A 222 -13.47 24.20 3.56
N LEU A 223 -12.87 25.03 2.72
CA LEU A 223 -13.61 25.97 1.87
C LEU A 223 -14.19 25.32 0.61
N LEU A 224 -13.89 24.05 0.38
CA LEU A 224 -14.36 23.26 -0.76
C LEU A 224 -14.12 23.94 -2.12
N ARG A 225 -12.97 24.62 -2.27
CA ARG A 225 -12.61 25.35 -3.50
C ARG A 225 -12.45 24.40 -4.68
N ASN A 226 -12.83 24.87 -5.86
CA ASN A 226 -12.63 24.11 -7.09
C ASN A 226 -11.15 23.86 -7.38
N ASN A 227 -10.80 22.64 -7.77
CA ASN A 227 -9.48 22.34 -8.32
C ASN A 227 -9.31 22.99 -9.69
N PRO A 228 -8.16 23.63 -9.97
CA PRO A 228 -7.84 24.14 -11.29
C PRO A 228 -7.52 23.00 -12.26
N LEU A 229 -7.54 23.29 -13.55
CA LEU A 229 -6.99 22.37 -14.56
C LEU A 229 -5.48 22.29 -14.42
N PHE A 230 -4.95 21.12 -14.71
CA PHE A 230 -3.51 20.90 -14.74
C PHE A 230 -2.86 21.77 -15.84
N ALA A 231 -1.85 22.55 -15.47
CA ALA A 231 -1.27 23.56 -16.36
C ALA A 231 -0.39 22.98 -17.50
N ASN A 232 -0.05 21.69 -17.43
CA ASN A 232 0.83 21.01 -18.39
C ASN A 232 0.15 19.74 -18.93
N ASP A 233 0.45 19.36 -20.18
CA ASP A 233 -0.01 18.12 -20.82
C ASP A 233 0.53 16.81 -20.19
N SER A 234 1.26 16.90 -19.07
CA SER A 234 1.82 15.76 -18.37
C SER A 234 0.84 15.24 -17.32
N GLN A 235 0.09 14.21 -17.68
CA GLN A 235 -0.76 13.49 -16.72
C GLN A 235 0.07 12.65 -15.74
N PRO A 236 -0.46 12.35 -14.53
CA PRO A 236 0.15 11.43 -13.58
C PRO A 236 0.52 10.09 -14.22
N LEU A 237 1.67 9.53 -13.83
CA LEU A 237 2.23 8.31 -14.45
C LEU A 237 1.36 7.07 -14.24
N THR A 238 0.54 7.06 -13.21
CA THR A 238 -0.26 5.89 -12.79
C THR A 238 -1.75 6.05 -13.05
N VAL A 239 -2.18 7.23 -13.49
CA VAL A 239 -3.57 7.48 -13.88
C VAL A 239 -3.73 7.23 -15.38
N PRO A 240 -4.69 6.38 -15.81
CA PRO A 240 -4.95 6.16 -17.22
C PRO A 240 -5.27 7.47 -17.95
N LYS A 241 -4.76 7.65 -19.18
CA LYS A 241 -4.96 8.89 -19.95
C LYS A 241 -6.42 9.24 -20.22
N ILE A 242 -7.28 8.23 -20.24
CA ILE A 242 -8.72 8.41 -20.43
C ILE A 242 -9.43 8.92 -19.16
N ASN A 243 -8.78 8.81 -17.98
CA ASN A 243 -9.38 9.21 -16.74
C ASN A 243 -9.28 10.74 -16.54
N PRO A 244 -10.42 11.47 -16.47
CA PRO A 244 -10.45 12.91 -16.29
C PRO A 244 -9.77 13.38 -14.99
N TYR A 245 -9.62 12.51 -13.98
CA TYR A 245 -8.90 12.81 -12.74
C TYR A 245 -7.51 13.41 -13.04
N GLY A 246 -6.76 12.85 -13.98
CA GLY A 246 -5.45 13.34 -14.36
C GLY A 246 -5.43 14.73 -15.05
N MET A 247 -6.58 15.32 -15.36
CA MET A 247 -6.69 16.66 -15.95
C MET A 247 -6.78 17.78 -14.91
N GLN A 248 -6.99 17.44 -13.63
CA GLN A 248 -7.04 18.41 -12.54
C GLN A 248 -5.72 18.50 -11.78
N ASP A 249 -5.35 19.71 -11.38
CA ASP A 249 -4.34 19.93 -10.36
C ASP A 249 -5.01 19.83 -8.98
N HIS A 250 -4.81 18.72 -8.30
CA HIS A 250 -5.44 18.37 -7.03
C HIS A 250 -4.83 19.17 -5.87
N LEU A 251 -5.20 20.46 -5.77
CA LEU A 251 -4.70 21.38 -4.76
C LEU A 251 -5.53 21.38 -3.47
N TYR A 252 -6.82 21.01 -3.57
CA TYR A 252 -7.78 21.25 -2.50
C TYR A 252 -8.42 19.97 -1.95
N ASP A 253 -8.45 18.90 -2.70
CA ASP A 253 -9.06 17.62 -2.30
C ASP A 253 -8.09 16.67 -1.57
N LYS A 254 -6.79 16.96 -1.60
CA LYS A 254 -5.75 16.16 -0.92
C LYS A 254 -4.51 16.99 -0.59
N SER A 255 -3.53 16.35 0.08
CA SER A 255 -2.19 16.92 0.36
C SER A 255 -2.22 18.21 1.19
N GLN A 256 -3.22 18.36 2.08
CA GLN A 256 -3.34 19.53 2.93
C GLN A 256 -2.32 19.50 4.07
N PRO A 257 -1.82 20.67 4.52
CA PRO A 257 -0.78 20.78 5.54
C PRO A 257 -1.20 20.23 6.92
N GLU A 258 -2.49 20.20 7.23
CA GLU A 258 -3.06 19.66 8.47
C GLU A 258 -2.75 18.18 8.68
N SER A 259 -2.39 17.46 7.61
CA SER A 259 -1.95 16.06 7.69
C SER A 259 -0.76 15.87 8.64
N LEU A 260 0.13 16.87 8.74
CA LEU A 260 1.30 16.81 9.63
C LEU A 260 0.89 16.73 11.11
N ASP A 261 -0.16 17.45 11.53
CA ASP A 261 -0.65 17.42 12.90
C ASP A 261 -1.20 16.02 13.26
N PHE A 262 -1.84 15.35 12.31
CA PHE A 262 -2.32 14.00 12.54
C PHE A 262 -1.18 12.97 12.51
N PHE A 263 -0.18 13.13 11.65
CA PHE A 263 1.02 12.27 11.65
C PHE A 263 1.80 12.40 12.98
N GLU A 264 1.86 13.59 13.57
CA GLU A 264 2.45 13.76 14.91
C GLU A 264 1.64 13.00 15.98
N LYS A 265 0.31 12.99 15.90
CA LYS A 265 -0.54 12.19 16.79
C LYS A 265 -0.31 10.69 16.60
N ILE A 266 -0.21 10.22 15.35
CA ILE A 266 0.15 8.83 15.04
C ILE A 266 1.52 8.50 15.67
N ARG A 267 2.53 9.36 15.46
CA ARG A 267 3.87 9.13 16.01
C ARG A 267 3.84 9.03 17.54
N ASN A 268 3.16 9.95 18.20
CA ASN A 268 2.99 9.95 19.65
C ASN A 268 2.24 8.70 20.16
N GLN A 269 1.30 8.16 19.37
CA GLN A 269 0.64 6.89 19.72
C GLN A 269 1.59 5.71 19.58
N LEU A 270 2.37 5.64 18.51
CA LEU A 270 3.31 4.55 18.24
C LEU A 270 4.51 4.55 19.20
N ASP A 271 4.96 5.72 19.64
CA ASP A 271 6.08 5.85 20.59
C ASP A 271 5.79 5.25 21.98
N LYS A 272 4.53 4.89 22.25
CA LYS A 272 4.17 4.11 23.44
C LYS A 272 4.60 2.64 23.35
N TYR A 273 4.99 2.18 22.16
CA TYR A 273 5.38 0.81 21.84
C TYR A 273 6.80 0.78 21.27
N GLU A 274 7.58 -0.23 21.62
CA GLU A 274 8.96 -0.35 21.18
C GLU A 274 9.04 -0.75 19.69
N GLY A 275 9.73 0.05 18.87
CA GLY A 275 10.11 -0.29 17.51
C GLY A 275 9.00 -0.30 16.47
N LEU A 276 7.81 0.27 16.76
CA LEU A 276 6.76 0.41 15.76
C LEU A 276 7.12 1.45 14.71
N MET A 277 6.76 1.15 13.46
CA MET A 277 7.04 2.03 12.32
C MET A 277 5.81 2.28 11.44
N THR A 278 5.91 3.34 10.63
CA THR A 278 4.94 3.66 9.59
C THR A 278 5.56 3.70 8.20
N LEU A 279 4.83 3.18 7.22
CA LEU A 279 5.11 3.27 5.79
C LEU A 279 3.92 3.99 5.13
N GLY A 280 4.07 5.26 4.76
CA GLY A 280 3.02 6.01 4.09
C GLY A 280 3.00 5.79 2.57
N GLU A 281 1.83 5.56 2.01
CA GLU A 281 1.61 5.66 0.58
C GLU A 281 1.25 7.08 0.20
N LEU A 282 2.00 7.65 -0.76
CA LEU A 282 1.78 9.02 -1.21
C LEU A 282 1.26 9.05 -2.64
N GLY A 283 -0.01 9.37 -2.81
CA GLY A 283 -0.69 9.52 -4.10
C GLY A 283 -0.43 10.87 -4.76
N GLU A 284 0.84 11.18 -5.05
CA GLU A 284 1.29 12.38 -5.76
C GLU A 284 2.41 12.03 -6.75
N ASP A 285 2.61 12.90 -7.73
CA ASP A 285 3.61 12.73 -8.78
C ASP A 285 4.61 13.88 -8.84
N GLY A 286 5.76 13.63 -9.48
CA GLY A 286 6.78 14.61 -9.77
C GLY A 286 7.40 15.27 -8.53
N ILE A 287 7.88 16.51 -8.67
CA ILE A 287 8.59 17.25 -7.60
C ILE A 287 7.71 17.43 -6.34
N LYS A 288 6.39 17.55 -6.50
CA LYS A 288 5.47 17.68 -5.36
C LYS A 288 5.52 16.45 -4.45
N SER A 289 5.56 15.24 -5.05
CA SER A 289 5.72 13.98 -4.32
C SER A 289 6.97 13.98 -3.44
N PHE A 290 8.13 14.33 -4.00
CA PHE A 290 9.40 14.36 -3.25
C PHE A 290 9.39 15.38 -2.11
N LYS A 291 8.84 16.58 -2.33
CA LYS A 291 8.71 17.59 -1.28
C LYS A 291 7.82 17.14 -0.13
N LEU A 292 6.71 16.47 -0.43
CA LEU A 292 5.82 15.93 0.59
C LEU A 292 6.48 14.78 1.36
N MET A 293 7.21 13.89 0.68
CA MET A 293 7.97 12.83 1.37
C MET A 293 9.02 13.41 2.32
N GLU A 294 9.70 14.51 1.94
CA GLU A 294 10.60 15.23 2.84
C GLU A 294 9.86 15.74 4.07
N GLN A 295 8.73 16.41 3.89
CA GLN A 295 7.93 16.94 4.99
C GLN A 295 7.43 15.83 5.93
N TYR A 296 7.02 14.69 5.36
CA TYR A 296 6.40 13.59 6.10
C TYR A 296 7.41 12.69 6.83
N THR A 297 8.68 12.64 6.39
CA THR A 297 9.64 11.64 6.89
C THR A 297 11.00 12.17 7.32
N SER A 298 11.31 13.44 7.09
CA SER A 298 12.63 14.00 7.44
C SER A 298 12.86 14.25 8.92
N SER A 299 11.82 14.13 9.73
CA SER A 299 11.89 14.29 11.19
C SER A 299 11.31 13.08 11.91
N ASN A 300 11.78 12.85 13.13
CA ASN A 300 11.25 11.78 13.99
C ASN A 300 9.86 12.08 14.56
N LYS A 301 9.19 13.16 14.11
CA LYS A 301 7.88 13.59 14.61
C LYS A 301 6.71 12.99 13.84
N TYR A 302 6.94 12.54 12.61
CA TYR A 302 5.91 12.15 11.68
C TYR A 302 6.05 10.68 11.27
N LEU A 303 5.90 10.40 9.98
CA LEU A 303 6.04 9.04 9.46
C LEU A 303 7.52 8.61 9.41
N ASN A 304 7.77 7.31 9.46
CA ASN A 304 9.13 6.78 9.36
C ASN A 304 9.64 6.72 7.93
N MET A 305 8.80 6.30 6.99
CA MET A 305 9.12 6.26 5.57
C MET A 305 7.85 6.37 4.71
N CYS A 306 8.05 6.76 3.46
CA CYS A 306 7.00 6.79 2.44
C CYS A 306 7.46 6.13 1.16
N TYR A 307 6.51 5.75 0.33
CA TYR A 307 6.71 5.47 -1.08
C TYR A 307 5.73 6.27 -1.94
N GLY A 308 6.18 6.62 -3.15
CA GLY A 308 5.37 7.23 -4.19
C GLY A 308 5.45 6.42 -5.47
N PHE A 309 4.87 6.94 -6.54
CA PHE A 309 4.68 6.19 -7.78
C PHE A 309 5.78 6.40 -8.83
N ASP A 310 6.82 7.18 -8.55
CA ASP A 310 7.88 7.51 -9.51
C ASP A 310 8.59 6.27 -10.09
N LEU A 311 8.87 5.26 -9.26
CA LEU A 311 9.46 3.99 -9.71
C LEU A 311 8.42 2.93 -10.09
N LEU A 312 7.19 3.11 -9.66
CA LEU A 312 6.05 2.21 -9.95
C LEU A 312 5.45 2.47 -11.34
N GLY A 313 5.72 3.62 -11.97
CA GLY A 313 5.25 3.97 -13.30
C GLY A 313 6.35 4.03 -14.36
N GLY A 314 5.94 4.05 -15.65
CA GLY A 314 6.81 4.29 -16.81
C GLY A 314 7.90 3.24 -17.08
N GLN A 315 8.76 3.53 -18.04
CA GLN A 315 9.84 2.65 -18.48
C GLN A 315 11.12 2.84 -17.66
N LEU A 316 11.87 1.76 -17.44
CA LEU A 316 13.20 1.84 -16.83
C LEU A 316 14.21 2.41 -17.86
N SER A 317 14.98 3.40 -17.44
CA SER A 317 16.11 3.93 -18.21
C SER A 317 17.18 4.49 -17.27
N ALA A 318 18.42 4.57 -17.74
CA ALA A 318 19.51 5.18 -16.99
C ALA A 318 19.20 6.64 -16.64
N SER A 319 18.56 7.39 -17.55
CA SER A 319 18.16 8.79 -17.31
C SER A 319 17.09 8.89 -16.24
N LYS A 320 16.09 7.98 -16.23
CA LYS A 320 15.05 7.95 -15.18
C LYS A 320 15.66 7.74 -13.79
N ILE A 321 16.55 6.76 -13.65
CA ILE A 321 17.22 6.49 -12.36
C ILE A 321 18.12 7.65 -11.94
N LYS A 322 18.88 8.22 -12.88
CA LYS A 322 19.69 9.41 -12.60
C LYS A 322 18.81 10.55 -12.10
N ASN A 323 17.75 10.88 -12.83
CA ASN A 323 16.82 11.95 -12.46
C ASN A 323 16.16 11.68 -11.09
N TYR A 324 15.77 10.43 -10.80
CA TYR A 324 15.22 10.04 -9.52
C TYR A 324 16.20 10.32 -8.37
N ILE A 325 17.47 9.91 -8.50
CA ILE A 325 18.51 10.14 -7.49
C ILE A 325 18.79 11.63 -7.32
N GLU A 326 18.92 12.38 -8.43
CA GLU A 326 19.15 13.82 -8.41
C GLU A 326 17.96 14.56 -7.77
N THR A 327 16.72 14.18 -8.08
CA THR A 327 15.52 14.77 -7.50
C THR A 327 15.46 14.55 -5.98
N ILE A 328 15.74 13.33 -5.51
CA ILE A 328 15.86 13.05 -4.07
C ILE A 328 16.91 13.96 -3.43
N SER A 329 18.08 14.04 -4.04
CA SER A 329 19.19 14.82 -3.47
C SER A 329 18.87 16.31 -3.33
N VAL A 330 18.02 16.85 -4.21
CA VAL A 330 17.64 18.26 -4.21
C VAL A 330 16.41 18.55 -3.35
N TYR A 331 15.37 17.71 -3.46
CA TYR A 331 14.05 18.02 -2.88
C TYR A 331 13.69 17.20 -1.63
N SER A 332 14.43 16.12 -1.36
CA SER A 332 14.13 15.21 -0.25
C SER A 332 15.39 14.61 0.40
N PRO A 333 16.42 15.42 0.72
CA PRO A 333 17.71 14.91 1.21
C PRO A 333 17.58 14.20 2.56
N GLY A 334 16.62 14.61 3.40
CA GLY A 334 16.34 14.06 4.74
C GLY A 334 15.30 12.95 4.76
N ALA A 335 14.54 12.76 3.68
CA ALA A 335 13.49 11.77 3.62
C ALA A 335 14.02 10.33 3.64
N TRP A 336 13.21 9.41 4.17
CA TRP A 336 13.45 7.98 4.07
C TRP A 336 12.44 7.32 3.14
N PHE A 337 12.92 6.79 2.03
CA PHE A 337 12.11 6.17 0.98
C PHE A 337 11.99 4.66 1.18
N CYS A 338 10.84 4.09 0.80
CA CYS A 338 10.68 2.67 0.54
C CYS A 338 10.55 2.46 -0.97
N ASN A 339 11.63 2.04 -1.62
CA ASN A 339 11.68 1.90 -3.06
C ASN A 339 11.02 0.62 -3.52
N SER A 340 10.18 0.68 -4.58
CA SER A 340 9.52 -0.48 -5.17
C SER A 340 9.34 -0.31 -6.67
N TYR A 341 9.41 -1.40 -7.43
CA TYR A 341 9.12 -1.42 -8.87
C TYR A 341 7.74 -1.97 -9.19
N SER A 342 7.14 -2.72 -8.28
CA SER A 342 5.79 -3.28 -8.42
C SER A 342 5.09 -3.30 -7.08
N ASN A 343 3.76 -3.25 -7.13
CA ASN A 343 2.86 -3.50 -6.03
C ASN A 343 1.55 -4.10 -6.58
N HIS A 344 0.50 -4.13 -5.79
CA HIS A 344 -0.81 -4.65 -6.17
C HIS A 344 -1.68 -3.66 -6.98
N ASP A 345 -1.18 -2.44 -7.24
CA ASP A 345 -1.91 -1.37 -7.95
C ASP A 345 -1.34 -1.03 -9.32
N VAL A 346 -0.16 -1.56 -9.67
CA VAL A 346 0.49 -1.27 -10.94
C VAL A 346 0.88 -2.55 -11.68
N GLU A 347 0.96 -2.44 -13.00
CA GLU A 347 1.47 -3.52 -13.84
C GLU A 347 2.86 -3.99 -13.35
N ARG A 348 3.07 -5.31 -13.31
CA ARG A 348 4.36 -5.91 -12.90
C ARG A 348 5.51 -5.37 -13.75
N HIS A 349 6.58 -4.94 -13.13
CA HIS A 349 7.67 -4.22 -13.78
C HIS A 349 8.30 -4.98 -14.96
N LEU A 350 8.44 -6.31 -14.89
CA LEU A 350 8.98 -7.11 -15.98
C LEU A 350 8.06 -7.17 -17.21
N SER A 351 6.77 -6.90 -17.07
CA SER A 351 5.85 -6.75 -18.20
C SER A 351 5.74 -5.32 -18.69
N ARG A 352 5.78 -4.36 -17.75
CA ARG A 352 5.71 -2.92 -18.05
C ARG A 352 6.93 -2.41 -18.81
N TRP A 353 8.12 -2.96 -18.52
CA TRP A 353 9.37 -2.48 -19.11
C TRP A 353 9.74 -3.21 -20.40
N GLN A 354 10.21 -2.44 -21.38
CA GLN A 354 10.73 -2.98 -22.64
C GLN A 354 12.17 -3.45 -22.46
N TYR A 355 12.42 -4.71 -22.79
CA TYR A 355 13.77 -5.32 -22.84
C TYR A 355 13.81 -6.39 -23.93
N ASN A 356 15.03 -6.80 -24.31
CA ASN A 356 15.20 -7.90 -25.25
C ASN A 356 15.03 -9.23 -24.50
N GLU A 357 14.02 -10.01 -24.91
CA GLU A 357 13.68 -11.32 -24.28
C GLU A 357 14.87 -12.29 -24.19
N SER A 358 15.84 -12.20 -25.11
CA SER A 358 17.07 -13.02 -25.06
C SER A 358 17.93 -12.71 -23.83
N TYR A 359 17.73 -11.57 -23.18
CA TYR A 359 18.46 -11.11 -22.00
C TYR A 359 17.58 -10.96 -20.77
N LYS A 360 16.37 -11.55 -20.77
CA LYS A 360 15.38 -11.41 -19.67
C LYS A 360 15.98 -11.68 -18.30
N SER A 361 16.72 -12.79 -18.15
CA SER A 361 17.35 -13.17 -16.87
C SER A 361 18.35 -12.09 -16.38
N GLN A 362 19.25 -11.64 -17.28
CA GLN A 362 20.22 -10.60 -16.95
C GLN A 362 19.56 -9.28 -16.64
N PHE A 363 18.50 -8.92 -17.38
CA PHE A 363 17.74 -7.72 -17.14
C PHE A 363 17.04 -7.75 -15.76
N THR A 364 16.42 -8.87 -15.41
CA THR A 364 15.78 -9.08 -14.11
C THR A 364 16.77 -8.91 -12.95
N ILE A 365 17.96 -9.53 -13.07
CA ILE A 365 19.01 -9.42 -12.06
C ILE A 365 19.57 -7.99 -11.98
N MET A 366 19.75 -7.33 -13.11
CA MET A 366 20.20 -5.92 -13.17
C MET A 366 19.19 -5.01 -12.48
N ALA A 367 17.89 -5.17 -12.77
CA ALA A 367 16.82 -4.40 -12.16
C ALA A 367 16.77 -4.58 -10.63
N LEU A 368 16.85 -5.85 -10.17
CA LEU A 368 16.94 -6.16 -8.74
C LEU A 368 18.13 -5.46 -8.07
N ASN A 369 19.33 -5.61 -8.65
CA ASN A 369 20.53 -5.01 -8.08
C ASN A 369 20.43 -3.49 -8.00
N LEU A 370 19.89 -2.87 -9.03
CA LEU A 370 19.67 -1.43 -9.06
C LEU A 370 18.72 -0.99 -7.93
N LEU A 371 17.60 -1.70 -7.74
CA LEU A 371 16.66 -1.43 -6.64
C LEU A 371 17.34 -1.58 -5.27
N LEU A 372 18.10 -2.65 -5.08
CA LEU A 372 18.81 -2.93 -3.83
C LEU A 372 19.97 -1.96 -3.55
N CYS A 373 20.44 -1.21 -4.54
CA CYS A 373 21.48 -0.19 -4.38
C CYS A 373 20.93 1.22 -4.15
N LEU A 374 19.63 1.46 -4.29
CA LEU A 374 19.03 2.75 -3.97
C LEU A 374 19.06 3.01 -2.46
N LYS A 375 19.28 4.29 -2.09
CA LYS A 375 19.16 4.73 -0.68
C LYS A 375 17.74 4.52 -0.19
N GLY A 376 17.59 3.98 1.03
CA GLY A 376 16.29 3.75 1.65
C GLY A 376 15.99 2.27 1.86
N SER A 377 14.77 1.98 2.25
CA SER A 377 14.24 0.63 2.36
C SER A 377 13.70 0.14 1.01
N VAL A 378 13.45 -1.15 0.89
CA VAL A 378 13.00 -1.76 -0.37
C VAL A 378 11.75 -2.58 -0.09
N CYS A 379 10.74 -2.46 -0.96
CA CYS A 379 9.58 -3.34 -0.96
C CYS A 379 9.55 -4.17 -2.23
N LEU A 380 9.48 -5.49 -2.07
CA LEU A 380 9.33 -6.47 -3.14
C LEU A 380 7.88 -6.97 -3.13
N TYR A 381 7.25 -6.99 -4.28
CA TYR A 381 5.89 -7.54 -4.40
C TYR A 381 5.94 -9.05 -4.64
N GLN A 382 5.03 -9.80 -4.02
CA GLN A 382 4.94 -11.27 -4.22
C GLN A 382 5.00 -11.66 -5.70
N GLY A 383 5.84 -12.64 -6.01
CA GLY A 383 6.06 -13.14 -7.37
C GLY A 383 7.19 -12.43 -8.11
N GLU A 384 7.70 -11.28 -7.65
CA GLU A 384 8.90 -10.67 -8.26
C GLU A 384 10.09 -11.59 -8.17
N GLU A 385 10.25 -12.25 -7.02
CA GLU A 385 11.37 -13.15 -6.74
C GLU A 385 11.42 -14.39 -7.63
N ILE A 386 10.31 -14.70 -8.30
CA ILE A 386 10.24 -15.78 -9.29
C ILE A 386 10.13 -15.27 -10.73
N GLY A 387 10.14 -13.95 -10.94
CA GLY A 387 10.01 -13.31 -12.24
C GLY A 387 8.61 -13.40 -12.83
N LEU A 388 7.58 -13.37 -11.97
CA LEU A 388 6.17 -13.46 -12.38
C LEU A 388 5.79 -12.24 -13.23
N LEU A 389 5.11 -12.50 -14.35
CA LEU A 389 4.68 -11.50 -15.29
C LEU A 389 3.23 -11.04 -15.03
N GLN A 390 2.84 -9.94 -15.68
CA GLN A 390 1.46 -9.49 -15.74
C GLN A 390 0.59 -10.52 -16.45
N SER A 391 -0.61 -10.73 -15.93
CA SER A 391 -1.61 -11.58 -16.57
C SER A 391 -2.55 -10.76 -17.45
N GLU A 392 -2.97 -11.33 -18.56
CA GLU A 392 -4.10 -10.82 -19.34
C GLU A 392 -5.39 -11.38 -18.73
N ILE A 393 -6.28 -10.49 -18.30
CA ILE A 393 -7.57 -10.85 -17.71
C ILE A 393 -8.67 -10.44 -18.69
N SER A 394 -9.56 -11.38 -19.05
CA SER A 394 -10.71 -11.08 -19.88
C SER A 394 -11.73 -10.22 -19.13
N PHE A 395 -12.56 -9.47 -19.85
CA PHE A 395 -13.57 -8.62 -19.22
C PHE A 395 -14.48 -9.40 -18.26
N GLU A 396 -14.86 -10.62 -18.61
CA GLU A 396 -15.75 -11.48 -17.83
C GLU A 396 -15.12 -11.94 -16.51
N ASP A 397 -13.78 -12.01 -16.46
CA ASP A 397 -13.02 -12.40 -15.29
C ASP A 397 -12.54 -11.21 -14.46
N LEU A 398 -12.70 -9.96 -14.95
CA LEU A 398 -12.34 -8.76 -14.17
C LEU A 398 -13.13 -8.67 -12.87
N ARG A 399 -12.44 -8.27 -11.84
CA ARG A 399 -12.99 -7.99 -10.49
C ARG A 399 -12.67 -6.59 -10.01
N ASP A 400 -11.61 -5.99 -10.54
CA ASP A 400 -11.20 -4.62 -10.21
C ASP A 400 -12.20 -3.59 -10.75
N PRO A 401 -12.90 -2.84 -9.86
CA PRO A 401 -13.87 -1.82 -10.30
C PRO A 401 -13.24 -0.74 -11.16
N TYR A 402 -11.96 -0.41 -10.92
CA TYR A 402 -11.23 0.57 -11.72
C TYR A 402 -11.02 0.09 -13.17
N GLY A 403 -10.64 -1.19 -13.35
CA GLY A 403 -10.52 -1.80 -14.66
C GLY A 403 -11.87 -1.92 -15.38
N ILE A 404 -12.92 -2.31 -14.67
CA ILE A 404 -14.28 -2.41 -15.22
C ILE A 404 -14.76 -1.04 -15.72
N GLN A 405 -14.52 0.03 -14.95
CA GLN A 405 -14.95 1.41 -15.27
C GLN A 405 -14.33 1.93 -16.57
N PHE A 406 -13.05 1.60 -16.83
CA PHE A 406 -12.30 2.18 -17.96
C PHE A 406 -11.99 1.17 -19.08
N TRP A 407 -12.61 -0.01 -19.06
CA TRP A 407 -12.47 -0.98 -20.13
C TRP A 407 -12.95 -0.41 -21.47
N PRO A 408 -12.31 -0.69 -22.64
CA PRO A 408 -11.10 -1.50 -22.82
C PRO A 408 -9.78 -0.69 -22.79
N ASP A 409 -9.82 0.61 -22.50
CA ASP A 409 -8.65 1.49 -22.58
C ASP A 409 -7.70 1.34 -21.39
N PHE A 410 -8.21 0.79 -20.28
CA PHE A 410 -7.43 0.42 -19.10
C PHE A 410 -7.95 -0.90 -18.53
N PHE A 411 -7.03 -1.87 -18.37
CA PHE A 411 -7.35 -3.24 -17.95
C PHE A 411 -7.42 -3.43 -16.44
N GLY A 412 -7.24 -2.36 -15.65
CA GLY A 412 -7.27 -2.42 -14.20
C GLY A 412 -6.03 -3.08 -13.58
N ARG A 413 -6.19 -3.47 -12.32
CA ARG A 413 -5.12 -3.97 -11.46
C ARG A 413 -5.09 -5.50 -11.35
N ASP A 414 -6.11 -6.21 -11.81
CA ASP A 414 -6.25 -7.67 -11.61
C ASP A 414 -5.09 -8.48 -12.21
N GLY A 415 -4.51 -8.01 -13.31
CA GLY A 415 -3.40 -8.70 -13.96
C GLY A 415 -2.15 -8.86 -13.09
N CYS A 416 -1.89 -7.95 -12.14
CA CYS A 416 -0.80 -8.08 -11.18
C CYS A 416 -1.22 -8.84 -9.90
N ARG A 417 -2.52 -9.06 -9.69
CA ARG A 417 -3.12 -9.65 -8.48
C ARG A 417 -3.38 -11.15 -8.58
N THR A 418 -3.00 -11.78 -9.69
CA THR A 418 -3.23 -13.21 -9.94
C THR A 418 -2.52 -14.12 -8.93
N PRO A 419 -3.06 -15.33 -8.68
CA PRO A 419 -2.54 -16.27 -7.70
C PRO A 419 -1.07 -16.65 -7.87
N MET A 420 -0.37 -16.80 -6.76
CA MET A 420 1.04 -17.20 -6.68
C MET A 420 1.22 -18.66 -7.13
N PRO A 421 2.11 -18.98 -8.11
CA PRO A 421 2.35 -20.35 -8.58
C PRO A 421 3.38 -21.05 -7.69
N TRP A 422 2.93 -22.02 -6.91
CA TRP A 422 3.79 -22.79 -5.99
C TRP A 422 4.35 -24.05 -6.60
N LYS A 423 3.53 -24.80 -7.41
CA LYS A 423 3.87 -26.13 -7.93
C LYS A 423 3.37 -26.29 -9.36
N ASN A 424 4.28 -26.45 -10.31
CA ASN A 424 3.98 -26.50 -11.75
C ASN A 424 3.03 -27.64 -12.16
N SER A 425 3.06 -28.78 -11.47
CA SER A 425 2.30 -29.98 -11.81
C SER A 425 0.95 -30.10 -11.10
N HIS A 426 0.59 -29.16 -10.25
CA HIS A 426 -0.66 -29.17 -9.51
C HIS A 426 -1.72 -28.31 -10.22
N LYS A 427 -2.98 -28.60 -9.93
CA LYS A 427 -4.11 -27.77 -10.35
C LYS A 427 -3.89 -26.34 -9.84
N TYR A 428 -4.20 -25.36 -10.66
CA TYR A 428 -3.98 -23.95 -10.37
C TYR A 428 -2.57 -23.64 -9.81
N TYR A 429 -1.60 -24.43 -10.27
CA TYR A 429 -0.19 -24.34 -9.86
C TYR A 429 0.04 -24.42 -8.35
N GLY A 430 -0.83 -25.15 -7.64
CA GLY A 430 -0.73 -25.39 -6.20
C GLY A 430 -1.02 -24.17 -5.32
N PHE A 431 -1.72 -23.18 -5.87
CA PHE A 431 -2.29 -22.10 -5.08
C PHE A 431 -3.51 -22.63 -4.28
N SER A 432 -4.40 -23.35 -4.96
CA SER A 432 -5.65 -23.93 -4.45
C SER A 432 -5.97 -25.21 -5.22
N ASP A 433 -6.79 -26.10 -4.65
CA ASP A 433 -7.43 -27.20 -5.37
C ASP A 433 -8.81 -26.80 -5.93
N PHE A 434 -9.33 -25.63 -5.56
CA PHE A 434 -10.57 -25.04 -6.07
C PHE A 434 -10.27 -23.94 -7.10
N LYS A 435 -11.29 -23.51 -7.90
CA LYS A 435 -11.14 -22.44 -8.89
C LYS A 435 -10.75 -21.13 -8.18
N PRO A 436 -9.57 -20.55 -8.48
CA PRO A 436 -9.18 -19.29 -7.86
C PRO A 436 -10.10 -18.12 -8.24
N TRP A 437 -10.14 -17.10 -7.42
CA TRP A 437 -10.91 -15.88 -7.61
C TRP A 437 -10.52 -15.10 -8.88
N LEU A 438 -9.26 -15.17 -9.29
CA LEU A 438 -8.74 -14.73 -10.60
C LEU A 438 -8.12 -15.91 -11.36
N PRO A 439 -8.17 -15.90 -12.70
CA PRO A 439 -7.56 -16.96 -13.50
C PRO A 439 -6.05 -17.00 -13.36
N VAL A 440 -5.47 -18.21 -13.45
CA VAL A 440 -4.01 -18.43 -13.50
C VAL A 440 -3.57 -18.63 -14.94
N GLN A 441 -2.49 -17.98 -15.35
CA GLN A 441 -1.96 -18.08 -16.71
C GLN A 441 -1.09 -19.33 -16.90
N ALA A 442 -1.17 -19.96 -18.08
CA ALA A 442 -0.42 -21.18 -18.36
C ALA A 442 1.10 -21.03 -18.20
N ASP A 443 1.64 -19.87 -18.54
CA ASP A 443 3.07 -19.59 -18.42
C ASP A 443 3.53 -19.39 -16.97
N HIS A 444 2.64 -19.06 -16.04
CA HIS A 444 2.97 -18.93 -14.61
C HIS A 444 3.45 -20.25 -14.02
N GLY A 445 2.94 -21.38 -14.48
CA GLY A 445 3.41 -22.70 -14.04
C GLY A 445 4.90 -22.93 -14.28
N LYS A 446 5.47 -22.38 -15.35
CA LYS A 446 6.90 -22.46 -15.68
C LYS A 446 7.77 -21.65 -14.71
N LEU A 447 7.19 -20.66 -14.04
CA LEU A 447 7.84 -19.77 -13.08
C LEU A 447 7.63 -20.22 -11.62
N SER A 448 6.93 -21.34 -11.42
CA SER A 448 6.55 -21.79 -10.08
C SER A 448 7.73 -21.97 -9.13
N VAL A 449 7.47 -21.72 -7.84
CA VAL A 449 8.47 -21.79 -6.77
C VAL A 449 9.20 -23.13 -6.73
N ASN A 450 8.48 -24.25 -6.91
CA ASN A 450 9.10 -25.59 -6.84
C ASN A 450 10.13 -25.85 -7.93
N LEU A 451 10.00 -25.24 -9.11
CA LEU A 451 10.97 -25.37 -10.19
C LEU A 451 12.25 -24.55 -9.93
N GLN A 452 12.11 -23.45 -9.17
CA GLN A 452 13.20 -22.50 -8.97
C GLN A 452 14.00 -22.74 -7.69
N LYS A 453 13.37 -23.28 -6.64
CA LYS A 453 13.98 -23.36 -5.29
C LYS A 453 15.30 -24.16 -5.20
N ASN A 454 15.52 -25.08 -6.12
CA ASN A 454 16.71 -25.94 -6.16
C ASN A 454 17.59 -25.68 -7.40
N ASN A 455 17.40 -24.54 -8.08
CA ASN A 455 18.18 -24.12 -9.23
C ASN A 455 18.95 -22.84 -8.90
N ASP A 456 20.26 -22.94 -8.73
CA ASP A 456 21.14 -21.83 -8.34
C ASP A 456 21.12 -20.67 -9.34
N ASN A 457 20.78 -20.95 -10.60
CA ASN A 457 20.68 -19.95 -11.66
C ASN A 457 19.26 -19.36 -11.81
N SER A 458 18.30 -19.78 -10.99
CA SER A 458 16.94 -19.25 -11.04
C SER A 458 16.84 -17.83 -10.55
N THR A 459 15.78 -17.11 -10.97
CA THR A 459 15.46 -15.79 -10.46
C THR A 459 15.36 -15.79 -8.94
N LEU A 460 14.66 -16.78 -8.36
CA LEU A 460 14.52 -16.93 -6.91
C LEU A 460 15.88 -17.03 -6.19
N SER A 461 16.80 -17.85 -6.71
CA SER A 461 18.14 -17.99 -6.12
C SER A 461 18.96 -16.71 -6.20
N GLN A 462 18.80 -15.96 -7.30
CA GLN A 462 19.45 -14.65 -7.46
C GLN A 462 18.87 -13.61 -6.49
N TYR A 463 17.54 -13.57 -6.30
CA TYR A 463 16.92 -12.69 -5.29
C TYR A 463 17.47 -12.99 -3.90
N LYS A 464 17.49 -14.25 -3.47
CA LYS A 464 18.07 -14.67 -2.17
C LYS A 464 19.53 -14.24 -2.02
N TYR A 465 20.33 -14.43 -3.05
CA TYR A 465 21.75 -14.06 -3.04
C TYR A 465 21.95 -12.56 -2.85
N TRP A 466 21.27 -11.73 -3.67
CA TRP A 466 21.49 -10.29 -3.67
C TRP A 466 20.88 -9.59 -2.45
N ILE A 467 19.73 -10.06 -1.95
CA ILE A 467 19.16 -9.59 -0.69
C ILE A 467 20.14 -9.85 0.47
N ASN A 468 20.71 -11.05 0.52
CA ASN A 468 21.72 -11.36 1.54
C ASN A 468 22.98 -10.48 1.40
N LYS A 469 23.43 -10.21 0.17
CA LYS A 469 24.56 -9.29 -0.08
C LYS A 469 24.28 -7.87 0.40
N ARG A 470 23.07 -7.35 0.19
CA ARG A 470 22.65 -6.05 0.74
C ARG A 470 22.77 -6.03 2.27
N LYS A 471 22.25 -7.05 2.94
CA LYS A 471 22.30 -7.18 4.41
C LYS A 471 23.72 -7.25 4.99
N LEU A 472 24.65 -7.81 4.24
CA LEU A 472 26.05 -7.91 4.65
C LEU A 472 26.86 -6.64 4.35
N ASN A 473 26.27 -5.66 3.67
CA ASN A 473 26.95 -4.42 3.29
C ASN A 473 26.26 -3.19 3.93
N PRO A 474 26.82 -2.65 5.04
CA PRO A 474 26.22 -1.49 5.72
C PRO A 474 26.06 -0.25 4.81
N SER A 475 26.85 -0.13 3.74
CA SER A 475 26.73 1.00 2.80
C SER A 475 25.49 0.91 1.90
N LEU A 476 24.77 -0.21 1.93
CA LEU A 476 23.53 -0.43 1.16
C LEU A 476 22.27 -0.44 2.04
N GLN A 477 22.44 -0.16 3.33
CA GLN A 477 21.35 -0.14 4.32
C GLN A 477 20.96 1.28 4.72
#